data_c31f19ce3cbc67ef2ec85e581e6ebe67
#
_entry.id   c31f19ce3cbc67ef2ec85e581e6ebe67
#
_cell.length_a   1.000
_cell.length_b   1.000
_cell.length_c   1.000
_cell.angle_alpha   90.00
_cell.angle_beta   90.00
_cell.angle_gamma   90.00
#
_symmetry.space_group_name_H-M   'P 1'
#
loop_
_entity.id
_entity.type
_entity.pdbx_description
1 polymer ?
#
loop_
_entity_poly.entity_id
_entity_poly.type
_entity_poly.pdbx_seq_one_letter_code
_entity_poly.pdbx_strand_id
1 'polypeptide(L)'
;EKNYICLLLSGTVSVNRISIDGSLDLLEYLEDTGVFGAAFAFANQEDAFLTICEKDCTVLFIEKHHISKRCQNACPHHTQVAENMLQLMGNKVVTLTEKVDILSHRSIRGKLMSYFRIQSTKTGELSFLLPFSLLKLANYLCIDRSAMMREIKKMKEEELIAIEGKRVTLL
;
A
#
# COMPACT_ATOMS: atom_id res chain seq x y z
N GLU A 1 -14.90 5.43 12.31
CA GLU A 1 -16.05 6.23 11.84
C GLU A 1 -16.14 6.18 10.32
N LYS A 2 -17.26 5.63 9.81
CA LYS A 2 -17.47 5.16 8.43
C LYS A 2 -17.66 6.24 7.36
N ASN A 3 -17.56 7.51 7.70
CA ASN A 3 -17.92 8.61 6.80
C ASN A 3 -16.75 9.52 6.43
N TYR A 4 -15.55 9.18 6.85
CA TYR A 4 -14.38 10.01 6.62
C TYR A 4 -13.44 9.36 5.60
N ILE A 5 -12.90 10.20 4.73
CA ILE A 5 -11.73 9.94 3.92
C ILE A 5 -10.56 10.56 4.64
N CYS A 6 -9.50 9.80 4.83
CA CYS A 6 -8.33 10.25 5.56
C CYS A 6 -7.21 10.59 4.57
N LEU A 7 -6.70 11.81 4.66
CA LEU A 7 -5.56 12.27 3.90
C LEU A 7 -4.35 12.37 4.84
N LEU A 8 -3.36 11.51 4.62
CA LEU A 8 -2.07 11.60 5.30
C LEU A 8 -1.32 12.79 4.73
N LEU A 9 -0.97 13.76 5.56
CA LEU A 9 -0.21 14.95 5.19
C LEU A 9 1.28 14.79 5.51
N SER A 10 1.60 14.01 6.55
CA SER A 10 2.97 13.65 6.92
C SER A 10 2.98 12.42 7.81
N GLY A 11 4.12 11.73 7.87
CA GLY A 11 4.32 10.56 8.71
C GLY A 11 4.16 9.24 7.96
N THR A 12 3.86 8.18 8.68
CA THR A 12 3.76 6.83 8.12
C THR A 12 2.58 6.08 8.73
N VAL A 13 1.71 5.53 7.88
CA VAL A 13 0.50 4.81 8.28
C VAL A 13 0.49 3.42 7.66
N SER A 14 0.11 2.41 8.43
CA SER A 14 -0.28 1.09 7.93
C SER A 14 -1.77 0.85 8.12
N VAL A 15 -2.42 0.32 7.09
CA VAL A 15 -3.81 -0.14 7.14
C VAL A 15 -3.80 -1.65 7.16
N ASN A 16 -4.40 -2.22 8.19
CA ASN A 16 -4.34 -3.65 8.45
C ASN A 16 -5.77 -4.22 8.59
N ARG A 17 -5.95 -5.47 8.20
CA ARG A 17 -7.12 -6.26 8.58
C ARG A 17 -6.79 -7.07 9.82
N ILE A 18 -7.73 -7.16 10.75
CA ILE A 18 -7.64 -8.08 11.89
C ILE A 18 -8.23 -9.42 11.46
N SER A 19 -7.39 -10.46 11.44
CA SER A 19 -7.82 -11.82 11.16
C SER A 19 -8.48 -12.46 12.40
N ILE A 20 -9.19 -13.58 12.21
CA ILE A 20 -9.96 -14.25 13.27
C ILE A 20 -9.04 -14.70 14.43
N ASP A 21 -7.79 -15.03 14.14
CA ASP A 21 -6.77 -15.42 15.11
C ASP A 21 -6.09 -14.24 15.82
N GLY A 22 -6.52 -12.99 15.50
CA GLY A 22 -5.96 -11.76 16.05
C GLY A 22 -4.69 -11.27 15.34
N SER A 23 -4.22 -11.96 14.31
CA SER A 23 -3.09 -11.48 13.50
C SER A 23 -3.47 -10.26 12.65
N LEU A 24 -2.47 -9.46 12.27
CA LEU A 24 -2.64 -8.28 11.45
C LEU A 24 -2.12 -8.54 10.04
N ASP A 25 -3.02 -8.53 9.07
CA ASP A 25 -2.68 -8.61 7.66
C ASP A 25 -2.48 -7.21 7.08
N LEU A 26 -1.27 -6.90 6.65
CA LEU A 26 -0.95 -5.60 6.06
C LEU A 26 -1.61 -5.46 4.68
N LEU A 27 -2.56 -4.55 4.59
CA LEU A 27 -3.23 -4.23 3.33
C LEU A 27 -2.54 -3.10 2.59
N GLU A 28 -2.19 -2.02 3.30
CA GLU A 28 -1.60 -0.83 2.74
C GLU A 28 -0.52 -0.26 3.66
N TYR A 29 0.46 0.37 3.03
CA TYR A 29 1.50 1.12 3.72
C TYR A 29 1.70 2.45 2.99
N LEU A 30 1.56 3.55 3.72
CA LEU A 30 1.63 4.90 3.18
C LEU A 30 2.75 5.66 3.89
N GLU A 31 3.62 6.28 3.13
CA GLU A 31 4.68 7.15 3.63
C GLU A 31 4.49 8.57 3.06
N ASP A 32 4.78 9.56 3.90
CA ASP A 32 4.79 10.99 3.62
C ASP A 32 3.44 11.59 3.24
N THR A 33 2.75 11.06 2.22
CA THR A 33 1.44 11.52 1.79
C THR A 33 0.62 10.37 1.20
N GLY A 34 -0.71 10.46 1.31
CA GLY A 34 -1.58 9.45 0.70
C GLY A 34 -3.01 9.50 1.21
N VAL A 35 -3.88 8.73 0.56
CA VAL A 35 -5.29 8.63 0.93
C VAL A 35 -5.61 7.22 1.39
N PHE A 36 -6.26 7.11 2.55
CA PHE A 36 -6.78 5.86 3.08
C PHE A 36 -8.22 6.03 3.60
N GLY A 37 -8.90 4.93 3.83
CA GLY A 37 -10.29 4.93 4.28
C GLY A 37 -11.33 5.24 3.20
N ALA A 38 -10.95 5.77 2.04
CA ALA A 38 -11.88 6.17 0.98
C ALA A 38 -12.76 5.03 0.49
N ALA A 39 -12.18 3.83 0.27
CA ALA A 39 -12.94 2.66 -0.17
C ALA A 39 -14.05 2.30 0.84
N PHE A 40 -13.76 2.37 2.14
CA PHE A 40 -14.70 2.05 3.21
C PHE A 40 -15.76 3.14 3.37
N ALA A 41 -15.38 4.41 3.20
CA ALA A 41 -16.32 5.53 3.26
C ALA A 41 -17.39 5.46 2.17
N PHE A 42 -17.03 5.01 0.96
CA PHE A 42 -17.95 4.94 -0.18
C PHE A 42 -18.63 3.58 -0.37
N ALA A 43 -17.99 2.48 -0.01
CA ALA A 43 -18.53 1.14 -0.22
C ALA A 43 -19.58 0.69 0.82
N ASN A 44 -19.78 1.47 1.89
CA ASN A 44 -20.69 1.14 3.02
C ASN A 44 -20.43 -0.25 3.65
N GLN A 45 -19.19 -0.74 3.58
CA GLN A 45 -18.82 -2.04 4.17
C GLN A 45 -18.43 -1.91 5.64
N GLU A 46 -18.79 -2.94 6.42
CA GLU A 46 -18.55 -3.00 7.88
C GLU A 46 -17.34 -3.88 8.25
N ASP A 47 -16.28 -3.81 7.48
CA ASP A 47 -15.07 -4.55 7.82
C ASP A 47 -14.26 -3.88 8.93
N ALA A 48 -13.69 -4.68 9.81
CA ALA A 48 -12.80 -4.23 10.87
C ALA A 48 -11.39 -4.00 10.31
N PHE A 49 -11.09 -2.76 9.97
CA PHE A 49 -9.75 -2.33 9.60
C PHE A 49 -9.13 -1.55 10.75
N LEU A 50 -7.85 -1.82 10.99
CA LEU A 50 -7.05 -1.10 11.96
C LEU A 50 -6.02 -0.25 11.22
N THR A 51 -6.06 1.05 11.47
CA THR A 51 -5.04 1.99 10.98
C THR A 51 -4.07 2.28 12.11
N ILE A 52 -2.78 2.06 11.86
CA ILE A 52 -1.71 2.25 12.83
C ILE A 52 -0.79 3.36 12.34
N CYS A 53 -0.56 4.38 13.16
CA CYS A 53 0.50 5.35 12.94
C CYS A 53 1.83 4.70 13.31
N GLU A 54 2.68 4.47 12.33
CA GLU A 54 4.00 3.86 12.50
C GLU A 54 5.07 4.88 12.94
N LYS A 55 4.81 6.15 12.64
CA LYS A 55 5.53 7.34 13.07
C LYS A 55 4.52 8.41 13.43
N ASP A 56 4.99 9.54 13.97
CA ASP A 56 4.13 10.71 14.17
C ASP A 56 3.46 11.13 12.86
N CYS A 57 2.13 11.23 12.88
CA CYS A 57 1.32 11.49 11.69
C CYS A 57 0.48 12.75 11.84
N THR A 58 0.39 13.48 10.74
CA THR A 58 -0.64 14.50 10.57
C THR A 58 -1.67 13.99 9.56
N VAL A 59 -2.92 13.88 9.99
CA VAL A 59 -4.02 13.34 9.17
C VAL A 59 -5.16 14.33 9.10
N LEU A 60 -5.60 14.63 7.88
CA LEU A 60 -6.81 15.39 7.62
C LEU A 60 -7.99 14.44 7.38
N PHE A 61 -9.06 14.62 8.17
CA PHE A 61 -10.29 13.86 8.03
C PHE A 61 -11.30 14.69 7.21
N ILE A 62 -11.76 14.15 6.10
CA ILE A 62 -12.71 14.79 5.19
C ILE A 62 -13.98 13.96 5.17
N GLU A 63 -15.10 14.54 5.56
CA GLU A 63 -16.38 13.85 5.47
C GLU A 63 -16.77 13.61 4.01
N LYS A 64 -17.22 12.39 3.69
CA LYS A 64 -17.55 12.00 2.31
C LYS A 64 -18.57 12.92 1.63
N HIS A 65 -19.49 13.51 2.42
CA HIS A 65 -20.51 14.38 1.86
C HIS A 65 -19.95 15.70 1.31
N HIS A 66 -18.81 16.18 1.83
CA HIS A 66 -18.14 17.37 1.28
C HIS A 66 -17.55 17.12 -0.11
N ILE A 67 -17.26 15.87 -0.44
CA ILE A 67 -16.74 15.48 -1.74
C ILE A 67 -17.87 15.13 -2.73
N SER A 68 -18.93 14.49 -2.22
CA SER A 68 -20.04 14.01 -3.06
C SER A 68 -21.15 15.04 -3.29
N LYS A 69 -21.18 16.10 -2.49
CA LYS A 69 -22.24 17.14 -2.59
C LYS A 69 -22.04 17.97 -3.86
N ARG A 70 -23.06 17.96 -4.73
CA ARG A 70 -23.06 18.83 -5.91
C ARG A 70 -23.13 20.29 -5.50
N CYS A 71 -22.22 21.09 -6.02
CA CYS A 71 -22.31 22.56 -5.94
C CYS A 71 -23.35 23.03 -6.94
N GLN A 72 -24.33 23.82 -6.47
CA GLN A 72 -25.37 24.39 -7.35
C GLN A 72 -24.78 25.30 -8.45
N ASN A 73 -23.61 25.87 -8.20
CA ASN A 73 -22.95 26.82 -9.11
C ASN A 73 -21.87 26.17 -10.01
N ALA A 74 -21.77 24.82 -10.06
CA ALA A 74 -20.77 24.08 -10.86
C ALA A 74 -19.36 24.72 -10.77
N CYS A 75 -18.92 25.06 -9.54
CA CYS A 75 -17.68 25.82 -9.37
C CYS A 75 -16.43 25.00 -9.72
N PRO A 76 -15.36 25.62 -10.26
CA PRO A 76 -14.13 24.95 -10.66
C PRO A 76 -13.49 24.14 -9.54
N HIS A 77 -13.57 24.56 -8.29
CA HIS A 77 -13.01 23.87 -7.14
C HIS A 77 -13.64 22.48 -6.90
N HIS A 78 -14.96 22.35 -7.03
CA HIS A 78 -15.62 21.05 -6.87
C HIS A 78 -15.32 20.11 -8.03
N THR A 79 -15.18 20.63 -9.25
CA THR A 79 -14.73 19.86 -10.41
C THR A 79 -13.32 19.31 -10.17
N GLN A 80 -12.39 20.15 -9.73
CA GLN A 80 -11.02 19.75 -9.42
C GLN A 80 -10.95 18.69 -8.30
N VAL A 81 -11.76 18.84 -7.25
CA VAL A 81 -11.83 17.83 -6.17
C VAL A 81 -12.32 16.48 -6.71
N ALA A 82 -13.34 16.49 -7.57
CA ALA A 82 -13.87 15.27 -8.18
C ALA A 82 -12.83 14.60 -9.10
N GLU A 83 -12.14 15.38 -9.94
CA GLU A 83 -11.07 14.88 -10.81
C GLU A 83 -9.91 14.28 -10.00
N ASN A 84 -9.43 14.98 -8.97
CA ASN A 84 -8.39 14.50 -8.08
C ASN A 84 -8.82 13.19 -7.39
N MET A 85 -10.08 13.08 -6.96
CA MET A 85 -10.60 11.87 -6.35
C MET A 85 -10.64 10.70 -7.34
N LEU A 86 -11.07 10.92 -8.58
CA LEU A 86 -11.07 9.90 -9.64
C LEU A 86 -9.64 9.42 -9.91
N GLN A 87 -8.68 10.33 -9.98
CA GLN A 87 -7.27 9.98 -10.16
C GLN A 87 -6.72 9.15 -8.98
N LEU A 88 -7.03 9.55 -7.75
CA LEU A 88 -6.66 8.79 -6.55
C LEU A 88 -7.26 7.39 -6.56
N MET A 89 -8.53 7.24 -6.93
CA MET A 89 -9.17 5.93 -7.05
C MET A 89 -8.53 5.10 -8.18
N GLY A 90 -8.22 5.70 -9.32
CA GLY A 90 -7.51 5.04 -10.42
C GLY A 90 -6.14 4.50 -9.98
N ASN A 91 -5.35 5.33 -9.32
CA ASN A 91 -4.04 4.93 -8.78
C ASN A 91 -4.19 3.79 -7.76
N LYS A 92 -5.25 3.82 -6.95
CA LYS A 92 -5.55 2.76 -5.99
C LYS A 92 -5.88 1.44 -6.68
N VAL A 93 -6.68 1.48 -7.74
CA VAL A 93 -7.01 0.29 -8.55
C VAL A 93 -5.74 -0.31 -9.14
N VAL A 94 -4.85 0.52 -9.70
CA VAL A 94 -3.54 0.05 -10.23
C VAL A 94 -2.73 -0.65 -9.12
N THR A 95 -2.59 -0.03 -7.94
CA THR A 95 -1.85 -0.62 -6.82
C THR A 95 -2.45 -1.95 -6.36
N LEU A 96 -3.78 -2.06 -6.32
CA LEU A 96 -4.46 -3.31 -5.98
C LEU A 96 -4.26 -4.37 -7.06
N THR A 97 -4.28 -4.00 -8.34
CA THR A 97 -4.01 -4.90 -9.47
C THR A 97 -2.58 -5.44 -9.40
N GLU A 98 -1.59 -4.59 -9.14
CA GLU A 98 -0.20 -5.01 -8.92
C GLU A 98 -0.10 -6.00 -7.76
N LYS A 99 -0.80 -5.74 -6.65
CA LYS A 99 -0.80 -6.66 -5.49
C LYS A 99 -1.43 -8.00 -5.84
N VAL A 100 -2.53 -8.01 -6.58
CA VAL A 100 -3.15 -9.26 -7.06
C VAL A 100 -2.19 -10.02 -7.97
N ASP A 101 -1.50 -9.35 -8.90
CA ASP A 101 -0.49 -9.97 -9.76
C ASP A 101 0.61 -10.63 -8.91
N ILE A 102 1.19 -9.90 -7.97
CA ILE A 102 2.24 -10.43 -7.07
C ILE A 102 1.72 -11.66 -6.32
N LEU A 103 0.52 -11.59 -5.73
CA LEU A 103 -0.03 -12.67 -4.92
C LEU A 103 -0.46 -13.90 -5.74
N SER A 104 -0.73 -13.72 -7.03
CA SER A 104 -1.08 -14.81 -7.96
C SER A 104 0.08 -15.78 -8.22
N HIS A 105 1.33 -15.33 -8.02
CA HIS A 105 2.49 -16.20 -8.13
C HIS A 105 2.47 -17.29 -7.07
N ARG A 106 2.64 -18.55 -7.48
CA ARG A 106 2.59 -19.69 -6.57
C ARG A 106 3.83 -19.85 -5.69
N SER A 107 5.00 -19.43 -6.19
CA SER A 107 6.27 -19.57 -5.47
C SER A 107 6.63 -18.28 -4.73
N ILE A 108 7.33 -18.41 -3.60
CA ILE A 108 7.89 -17.28 -2.85
C ILE A 108 8.81 -16.46 -3.74
N ARG A 109 9.66 -17.12 -4.55
CA ARG A 109 10.55 -16.49 -5.53
C ARG A 109 9.77 -15.64 -6.53
N GLY A 110 8.71 -16.21 -7.10
CA GLY A 110 7.85 -15.48 -8.05
C GLY A 110 7.25 -14.22 -7.44
N LYS A 111 6.71 -14.30 -6.23
CA LYS A 111 6.16 -13.16 -5.50
C LYS A 111 7.23 -12.09 -5.24
N LEU A 112 8.41 -12.47 -4.75
CA LEU A 112 9.52 -11.56 -4.50
C LEU A 112 10.01 -10.88 -5.78
N MET A 113 10.23 -11.63 -6.84
CA MET A 113 10.70 -11.08 -8.12
C MET A 113 9.67 -10.16 -8.76
N SER A 114 8.37 -10.50 -8.74
CA SER A 114 7.30 -9.63 -9.21
C SER A 114 7.28 -8.32 -8.43
N TYR A 115 7.31 -8.39 -7.09
CA TYR A 115 7.35 -7.20 -6.23
C TYR A 115 8.58 -6.32 -6.52
N PHE A 116 9.79 -6.90 -6.59
CA PHE A 116 11.02 -6.15 -6.82
C PHE A 116 11.05 -5.50 -8.21
N ARG A 117 10.54 -6.18 -9.25
CA ARG A 117 10.41 -5.61 -10.59
C ARG A 117 9.45 -4.42 -10.62
N ILE A 118 8.31 -4.52 -9.94
CA ILE A 118 7.37 -3.40 -9.82
C ILE A 118 8.04 -2.21 -9.14
N GLN A 119 8.78 -2.43 -8.04
CA GLN A 119 9.50 -1.35 -7.36
C GLN A 119 10.57 -0.73 -8.26
N SER A 120 11.36 -1.54 -8.96
CA SER A 120 12.35 -1.09 -9.92
C SER A 120 11.73 -0.24 -11.04
N THR A 121 10.60 -0.68 -11.59
CA THR A 121 9.87 0.09 -12.61
C THR A 121 9.37 1.43 -12.08
N LYS A 122 8.87 1.47 -10.84
CA LYS A 122 8.38 2.72 -10.20
C LYS A 122 9.48 3.74 -9.95
N THR A 123 10.68 3.27 -9.57
CA THR A 123 11.83 4.15 -9.33
C THR A 123 12.62 4.47 -10.60
N GLY A 124 12.47 3.66 -11.65
CA GLY A 124 13.30 3.73 -12.85
C GLY A 124 14.72 3.20 -12.65
N GLU A 125 15.00 2.55 -11.52
CA GLU A 125 16.33 2.08 -11.13
C GLU A 125 16.32 0.60 -10.76
N LEU A 126 17.43 -0.10 -11.02
CA LEU A 126 17.61 -1.49 -10.59
C LEU A 126 17.87 -1.60 -9.07
N SER A 127 18.31 -0.50 -8.43
CA SER A 127 18.60 -0.43 -7.00
C SER A 127 17.65 0.56 -6.31
N PHE A 128 16.85 0.06 -5.37
CA PHE A 128 15.82 0.85 -4.69
C PHE A 128 15.74 0.53 -3.19
N LEU A 129 15.10 1.39 -2.43
CA LEU A 129 14.84 1.17 -1.00
C LEU A 129 13.46 0.55 -0.81
N LEU A 130 13.40 -0.50 0.03
CA LEU A 130 12.12 -1.02 0.50
C LEU A 130 11.45 0.02 1.41
N PRO A 131 10.15 0.31 1.23
CA PRO A 131 9.42 1.26 2.07
C PRO A 131 9.28 0.75 3.52
N PHE A 132 9.37 -0.55 3.72
CA PHE A 132 9.21 -1.18 5.02
C PHE A 132 10.27 -2.26 5.27
N SER A 133 10.26 -2.85 6.48
CA SER A 133 11.18 -3.93 6.86
C SER A 133 10.86 -5.24 6.12
N LEU A 134 11.83 -6.17 6.07
CA LEU A 134 11.61 -7.51 5.51
C LEU A 134 10.50 -8.28 6.25
N LEU A 135 10.29 -8.01 7.55
CA LEU A 135 9.16 -8.58 8.27
C LEU A 135 7.82 -8.11 7.70
N LYS A 136 7.68 -6.79 7.49
CA LYS A 136 6.47 -6.23 6.87
C LYS A 136 6.32 -6.65 5.40
N LEU A 137 7.42 -6.85 4.68
CA LEU A 137 7.39 -7.42 3.32
C LEU A 137 6.80 -8.83 3.33
N ALA A 138 7.19 -9.69 4.27
CA ALA A 138 6.63 -11.03 4.40
C ALA A 138 5.11 -10.99 4.62
N ASN A 139 4.65 -10.13 5.54
CA ASN A 139 3.22 -9.92 5.78
C ASN A 139 2.50 -9.37 4.53
N TYR A 140 3.10 -8.38 3.85
CA TYR A 140 2.53 -7.80 2.63
C TYR A 140 2.36 -8.82 1.51
N LEU A 141 3.31 -9.77 1.37
CA LEU A 141 3.31 -10.82 0.37
C LEU A 141 2.54 -12.08 0.81
N CYS A 142 2.00 -12.09 2.04
CA CYS A 142 1.34 -13.26 2.62
C CYS A 142 2.24 -14.50 2.59
N ILE A 143 3.47 -14.37 3.13
CA ILE A 143 4.49 -15.42 3.13
C ILE A 143 5.03 -15.59 4.55
N ASP A 144 5.31 -16.84 4.96
CA ASP A 144 6.08 -17.10 6.18
C ASP A 144 7.46 -16.44 6.10
N ARG A 145 7.80 -15.70 7.17
CA ARG A 145 9.07 -14.94 7.23
C ARG A 145 10.29 -15.83 7.05
N SER A 146 10.32 -16.99 7.72
CA SER A 146 11.49 -17.89 7.69
C SER A 146 11.66 -18.50 6.31
N ALA A 147 10.55 -18.86 5.65
CA ALA A 147 10.56 -19.35 4.28
C ALA A 147 11.01 -18.28 3.30
N MET A 148 10.55 -17.04 3.47
CA MET A 148 11.00 -15.91 2.65
C MET A 148 12.51 -15.66 2.81
N MET A 149 13.03 -15.66 4.02
CA MET A 149 14.45 -15.41 4.27
C MET A 149 15.34 -16.51 3.68
N ARG A 150 14.88 -17.78 3.72
CA ARG A 150 15.60 -18.88 3.04
C ARG A 150 15.62 -18.68 1.52
N GLU A 151 14.53 -18.24 0.93
CA GLU A 151 14.46 -17.99 -0.51
C GLU A 151 15.32 -16.77 -0.91
N ILE A 152 15.28 -15.69 -0.15
CA ILE A 152 16.17 -14.53 -0.37
C ILE A 152 17.63 -14.95 -0.34
N LYS A 153 18.03 -15.82 0.61
CA LYS A 153 19.40 -16.33 0.66
C LYS A 153 19.79 -17.05 -0.63
N LYS A 154 18.94 -17.96 -1.14
CA LYS A 154 19.16 -18.66 -2.40
C LYS A 154 19.26 -17.69 -3.59
N MET A 155 18.36 -16.71 -3.67
CA MET A 155 18.38 -15.72 -4.74
C MET A 155 19.66 -14.86 -4.73
N LYS A 156 20.24 -14.61 -3.55
CA LYS A 156 21.55 -13.94 -3.41
C LYS A 156 22.70 -14.85 -3.87
N GLU A 157 22.67 -16.14 -3.50
CA GLU A 157 23.66 -17.13 -3.92
C GLU A 157 23.64 -17.37 -5.44
N GLU A 158 22.46 -17.22 -6.06
CA GLU A 158 22.26 -17.31 -7.52
C GLU A 158 22.52 -15.99 -8.26
N GLU A 159 22.99 -14.95 -7.56
CA GLU A 159 23.29 -13.62 -8.12
C GLU A 159 22.09 -12.96 -8.83
N LEU A 160 20.87 -13.24 -8.39
CA LEU A 160 19.67 -12.62 -8.93
C LEU A 160 19.35 -11.27 -8.27
N ILE A 161 19.75 -11.13 -7.00
CA ILE A 161 19.53 -9.93 -6.18
C ILE A 161 20.67 -9.70 -5.20
N ALA A 162 20.90 -8.44 -4.85
CA ALA A 162 21.66 -8.06 -3.67
C ALA A 162 20.75 -7.33 -2.68
N ILE A 163 20.89 -7.58 -1.38
CA ILE A 163 20.14 -6.89 -0.32
C ILE A 163 21.10 -6.47 0.78
N GLU A 164 21.11 -5.16 1.05
CA GLU A 164 21.85 -4.52 2.13
C GLU A 164 20.89 -3.66 2.97
N GLY A 165 20.58 -4.12 4.18
CA GLY A 165 19.55 -3.48 5.00
C GLY A 165 18.19 -3.44 4.32
N LYS A 166 17.73 -2.25 3.93
CA LYS A 166 16.50 -2.04 3.15
C LYS A 166 16.76 -1.84 1.65
N ARG A 167 18.02 -1.75 1.20
CA ARG A 167 18.34 -1.57 -0.20
C ARG A 167 18.31 -2.90 -0.92
N VAL A 168 17.57 -2.97 -2.00
CA VAL A 168 17.50 -4.13 -2.91
C VAL A 168 18.03 -3.71 -4.26
N THR A 169 18.88 -4.54 -4.86
CA THR A 169 19.39 -4.37 -6.22
C THR A 169 19.06 -5.61 -7.03
N LEU A 170 18.48 -5.45 -8.20
CA LEU A 170 18.32 -6.52 -9.20
C LEU A 170 19.64 -6.64 -9.99
N LEU A 171 20.16 -7.84 -10.14
CA LEU A 171 21.43 -8.15 -10.81
C LEU A 171 21.20 -8.73 -12.20
#